data_4768eae151c21e73b5003776acb8a9b4
#
_entry.id   4768eae151c21e73b5003776acb8a9b4
#
_cell.length_a   1.000
_cell.length_b   1.000
_cell.length_c   1.000
_cell.angle_alpha   90.00
_cell.angle_beta   90.00
_cell.angle_gamma   90.00
#
_symmetry.space_group_name_H-M   'P 1'
#
loop_
_entity.id
_entity.type
_entity.pdbx_description
1 polymer ?
#
loop_
_entity_poly.entity_id
_entity_poly.type
_entity_poly.pdbx_seq_one_letter_code
_entity_poly.pdbx_strand_id
1 'polypeptide(L)'
;MRISSLTPWAAGLAAASLLLLPSSATAGQRSASGSPAPAGASAGVSPAGVSSDAAVDAYYAAAEGKTGAALKTALHTIIKSQSKVTYDGVWNALKVTDQDPANSNNVILVYSGRSQSKSTNGGGVNDWNREHVWAKSHGDFGTATGPGTDLHHLRPEDVTVNSTRGNKDFDKGGSPVSEASGSFTDSDSFEPRNAVKGDVARMLLYMAVRYDGGDGFADLEMNDKVNNGSAPAMGRLSVLKQWNLQDPPDAFEQRRNQVIYDTYQHNRNPFIDHPEWVDSIW
;
A
#
# COMPACT_ATOMS: atom_id res chain seq x y z
N MET A 1 -22.67 -14.42 -56.56
CA MET A 1 -23.37 -15.70 -56.76
C MET A 1 -22.67 -16.75 -55.92
N ARG A 2 -23.30 -17.18 -54.94
CA ARG A 2 -23.47 -18.41 -54.14
C ARG A 2 -23.53 -18.13 -52.64
N ILE A 3 -24.73 -18.35 -52.18
CA ILE A 3 -25.20 -18.39 -50.80
C ILE A 3 -25.10 -19.86 -50.35
N SER A 4 -24.71 -20.13 -49.16
CA SER A 4 -25.01 -21.37 -48.38
C SER A 4 -24.36 -21.22 -47.01
N SER A 5 -24.90 -21.59 -45.91
CA SER A 5 -26.20 -21.86 -45.30
C SER A 5 -25.93 -22.09 -43.82
N LEU A 6 -26.85 -21.62 -43.02
CA LEU A 6 -26.94 -21.76 -41.55
C LEU A 6 -27.19 -23.22 -41.15
N THR A 7 -26.67 -23.63 -39.99
CA THR A 7 -27.35 -24.59 -39.12
C THR A 7 -27.05 -24.35 -37.65
N PRO A 8 -28.06 -24.33 -36.78
CA PRO A 8 -27.89 -24.19 -35.32
C PRO A 8 -27.87 -25.56 -34.64
N TRP A 9 -27.18 -25.68 -33.52
CA TRP A 9 -27.34 -26.83 -32.63
C TRP A 9 -27.79 -26.39 -31.25
N ALA A 10 -28.75 -27.18 -30.76
CA ALA A 10 -29.64 -26.89 -29.68
C ALA A 10 -29.07 -27.25 -28.30
N ALA A 11 -29.78 -26.72 -27.32
CA ALA A 11 -29.63 -26.85 -25.88
C ALA A 11 -29.67 -28.31 -25.36
N GLY A 12 -28.98 -28.54 -24.26
CA GLY A 12 -29.11 -29.67 -23.35
C GLY A 12 -29.09 -29.23 -21.92
N LEU A 13 -30.27 -29.05 -21.32
CA LEU A 13 -30.47 -28.96 -19.85
C LEU A 13 -30.31 -30.36 -19.25
N ALA A 14 -29.53 -30.46 -18.19
CA ALA A 14 -29.59 -31.58 -17.26
C ALA A 14 -29.75 -31.04 -15.83
N ALA A 15 -30.95 -31.23 -15.30
CA ALA A 15 -31.26 -31.02 -13.88
C ALA A 15 -30.88 -32.30 -13.11
N ALA A 16 -30.24 -32.16 -11.99
CA ALA A 16 -30.04 -33.21 -11.00
C ALA A 16 -30.45 -32.73 -9.61
N SER A 17 -31.36 -33.51 -9.04
CA SER A 17 -32.17 -33.25 -7.87
C SER A 17 -31.41 -33.43 -6.55
N LEU A 18 -31.84 -32.64 -5.55
CA LEU A 18 -31.53 -32.77 -4.11
C LEU A 18 -32.01 -34.12 -3.56
N LEU A 19 -31.22 -34.67 -2.65
CA LEU A 19 -31.66 -35.59 -1.62
C LEU A 19 -31.16 -35.13 -0.24
N LEU A 20 -32.09 -34.65 0.57
CA LEU A 20 -31.96 -34.40 2.01
C LEU A 20 -32.18 -35.69 2.76
N LEU A 21 -31.34 -36.00 3.74
CA LEU A 21 -31.66 -36.92 4.83
C LEU A 21 -31.25 -36.30 6.17
N PRO A 22 -32.12 -36.34 7.19
CA PRO A 22 -31.80 -35.88 8.53
C PRO A 22 -31.26 -37.02 9.40
N SER A 23 -30.34 -36.73 10.32
CA SER A 23 -30.02 -37.65 11.42
C SER A 23 -30.03 -36.93 12.75
N SER A 24 -30.76 -37.55 13.63
CA SER A 24 -31.23 -37.12 14.93
C SER A 24 -30.17 -37.15 16.02
N ALA A 25 -30.40 -36.33 17.03
CA ALA A 25 -29.68 -36.20 18.28
C ALA A 25 -29.71 -37.45 19.15
N THR A 26 -28.67 -37.63 19.97
CA THR A 26 -28.84 -38.31 21.26
C THR A 26 -27.89 -37.66 22.28
N ALA A 27 -28.49 -37.15 23.34
CA ALA A 27 -27.85 -36.63 24.54
C ALA A 27 -27.30 -37.78 25.40
N GLY A 28 -26.11 -37.57 25.97
CA GLY A 28 -25.51 -38.42 26.97
C GLY A 28 -24.75 -37.60 27.99
N GLN A 29 -25.38 -37.24 29.10
CA GLN A 29 -24.72 -36.70 30.28
C GLN A 29 -23.94 -37.81 31.00
N ARG A 30 -22.66 -37.52 31.34
CA ARG A 30 -22.00 -38.13 32.50
C ARG A 30 -21.06 -37.11 33.16
N SER A 31 -21.39 -36.84 34.41
CA SER A 31 -20.57 -36.12 35.38
C SER A 31 -19.38 -36.99 35.81
N ALA A 32 -18.19 -36.41 35.88
CA ALA A 32 -17.11 -36.90 36.72
C ALA A 32 -16.21 -35.75 37.15
N SER A 33 -16.11 -35.59 38.45
CA SER A 33 -15.23 -34.70 39.19
C SER A 33 -13.75 -35.05 39.02
N GLY A 34 -12.91 -34.03 38.78
CA GLY A 34 -11.45 -34.17 38.81
C GLY A 34 -10.81 -32.84 39.16
N SER A 35 -10.03 -32.79 40.20
CA SER A 35 -9.28 -31.67 40.78
C SER A 35 -8.37 -30.96 39.79
N PRO A 36 -8.07 -29.66 40.01
CA PRO A 36 -7.24 -28.86 39.13
C PRO A 36 -5.75 -29.17 39.31
N ALA A 37 -5.05 -29.39 38.20
CA ALA A 37 -3.58 -29.34 38.09
C ALA A 37 -3.10 -27.89 37.93
N PRO A 38 -1.85 -27.56 38.34
CA PRO A 38 -1.38 -26.17 38.38
C PRO A 38 -1.17 -25.59 36.99
N ALA A 39 -1.56 -24.34 36.84
CA ALA A 39 -1.37 -23.53 35.65
C ALA A 39 0.11 -23.40 35.31
N GLY A 40 0.54 -24.05 34.25
CA GLY A 40 1.77 -23.71 33.55
C GLY A 40 1.60 -22.36 32.85
N ALA A 41 2.43 -21.38 33.22
CA ALA A 41 2.48 -20.09 32.56
C ALA A 41 2.92 -20.30 31.10
N SER A 42 1.96 -20.28 30.20
CA SER A 42 2.23 -20.12 28.77
C SER A 42 2.76 -18.70 28.56
N ALA A 43 4.07 -18.57 28.30
CA ALA A 43 4.63 -17.33 27.81
C ALA A 43 4.01 -17.07 26.44
N GLY A 44 2.99 -16.23 26.42
CA GLY A 44 2.39 -15.71 25.18
C GLY A 44 3.46 -14.94 24.43
N VAL A 45 3.89 -15.46 23.28
CA VAL A 45 4.62 -14.69 22.29
C VAL A 45 3.62 -13.66 21.79
N SER A 46 3.76 -12.41 22.24
CA SER A 46 3.05 -11.28 21.68
C SER A 46 3.39 -11.21 20.20
N PRO A 47 2.40 -11.08 19.30
CA PRO A 47 2.68 -10.76 17.90
C PRO A 47 3.43 -9.42 17.88
N ALA A 48 4.46 -9.32 17.03
CA ALA A 48 5.32 -8.15 16.86
C ALA A 48 4.48 -6.86 16.83
N GLY A 49 4.78 -5.95 17.76
CA GLY A 49 3.93 -4.89 18.24
C GLY A 49 3.31 -4.01 17.18
N VAL A 50 1.99 -3.95 17.22
CA VAL A 50 1.28 -2.71 16.90
C VAL A 50 1.59 -1.75 18.04
N SER A 51 2.15 -0.57 17.75
CA SER A 51 2.32 0.49 18.77
C SER A 51 0.95 0.73 19.42
N SER A 52 0.91 0.86 20.73
CA SER A 52 -0.34 1.28 21.36
C SER A 52 -0.70 2.68 20.86
N ASP A 53 -1.99 2.97 20.67
CA ASP A 53 -2.47 4.29 20.22
C ASP A 53 -1.80 5.42 21.02
N ALA A 54 -1.65 5.25 22.33
CA ALA A 54 -0.96 6.21 23.21
C ALA A 54 0.51 6.47 22.83
N ALA A 55 1.23 5.49 22.25
CA ALA A 55 2.61 5.71 21.80
C ALA A 55 2.66 6.44 20.46
N VAL A 56 1.67 6.20 19.59
CA VAL A 56 1.49 6.93 18.32
C VAL A 56 1.11 8.38 18.61
N ASP A 57 0.16 8.63 19.51
CA ASP A 57 -0.25 9.97 19.94
C ASP A 57 0.94 10.75 20.52
N ALA A 58 1.74 10.10 21.37
CA ALA A 58 2.94 10.73 21.94
C ALA A 58 3.98 11.10 20.85
N TYR A 59 4.10 10.30 19.78
CA TYR A 59 4.98 10.58 18.65
C TYR A 59 4.58 11.86 17.92
N TYR A 60 3.27 12.12 17.82
CA TYR A 60 2.71 13.28 17.11
C TYR A 60 2.30 14.43 18.03
N ALA A 61 2.60 14.41 19.30
CA ALA A 61 2.12 15.40 20.29
C ALA A 61 2.35 16.88 19.87
N ALA A 62 3.45 17.17 19.14
CA ALA A 62 3.74 18.51 18.65
C ALA A 62 2.83 18.95 17.46
N ALA A 63 2.09 18.05 16.87
CA ALA A 63 1.16 18.31 15.76
C ALA A 63 -0.29 18.49 16.23
N GLU A 64 -0.61 18.02 17.43
CA GLU A 64 -1.95 18.05 18.01
C GLU A 64 -2.60 19.43 17.98
N GLY A 65 -3.88 19.47 17.57
CA GLY A 65 -4.69 20.68 17.49
C GLY A 65 -4.28 21.69 16.42
N LYS A 66 -3.31 21.36 15.55
CA LYS A 66 -2.87 22.21 14.44
C LYS A 66 -3.66 21.87 13.15
N THR A 67 -3.71 22.85 12.24
CA THR A 67 -4.32 22.69 10.90
C THR A 67 -3.53 23.45 9.85
N GLY A 68 -3.80 23.19 8.56
CA GLY A 68 -3.19 23.87 7.43
C GLY A 68 -1.66 23.82 7.45
N ALA A 69 -1.02 24.93 7.09
CA ALA A 69 0.44 25.05 7.04
C ALA A 69 1.11 24.78 8.38
N ALA A 70 0.46 25.12 9.52
CA ALA A 70 1.02 24.86 10.84
C ALA A 70 1.09 23.36 11.16
N LEU A 71 0.10 22.57 10.71
CA LEU A 71 0.11 21.11 10.82
C LEU A 71 1.16 20.51 9.89
N LYS A 72 1.20 20.93 8.60
CA LYS A 72 2.22 20.46 7.63
C LYS A 72 3.64 20.65 8.20
N THR A 73 3.95 21.85 8.71
CA THR A 73 5.28 22.17 9.28
C THR A 73 5.59 21.35 10.54
N ALA A 74 4.60 21.15 11.42
CA ALA A 74 4.81 20.33 12.62
C ALA A 74 5.10 18.87 12.25
N LEU A 75 4.33 18.29 11.34
CA LEU A 75 4.54 16.93 10.83
C LEU A 75 5.89 16.79 10.14
N HIS A 76 6.27 17.74 9.25
CA HIS A 76 7.61 17.75 8.65
C HIS A 76 8.71 17.69 9.73
N THR A 77 8.59 18.51 10.76
CA THR A 77 9.58 18.56 11.85
C THR A 77 9.70 17.24 12.59
N ILE A 78 8.57 16.53 12.80
CA ILE A 78 8.54 15.23 13.48
C ILE A 78 9.19 14.15 12.61
N ILE A 79 8.85 14.10 11.31
CA ILE A 79 9.21 12.96 10.45
C ILE A 79 10.52 13.12 9.68
N LYS A 80 11.13 14.31 9.64
CA LYS A 80 12.32 14.58 8.83
C LYS A 80 13.61 13.90 9.28
N SER A 81 13.69 13.56 10.56
CA SER A 81 14.90 12.97 11.17
C SER A 81 14.98 11.45 10.99
N GLN A 82 14.63 10.95 9.81
CA GLN A 82 14.67 9.54 9.51
C GLN A 82 16.07 9.01 9.28
N SER A 83 16.31 7.74 9.63
CA SER A 83 17.46 6.96 9.17
C SER A 83 17.32 6.71 7.68
N LYS A 84 18.41 6.85 6.92
CA LYS A 84 18.37 6.72 5.47
C LYS A 84 18.81 5.33 5.05
N VAL A 85 18.06 4.70 4.17
CA VAL A 85 18.37 3.41 3.58
C VAL A 85 19.11 3.61 2.26
N THR A 86 20.08 2.76 1.94
CA THR A 86 20.72 2.78 0.61
C THR A 86 19.79 2.18 -0.45
N TYR A 87 19.99 2.56 -1.72
CA TYR A 87 19.16 2.03 -2.80
C TYR A 87 19.22 0.49 -2.90
N ASP A 88 20.39 -0.12 -2.67
CA ASP A 88 20.50 -1.58 -2.60
C ASP A 88 19.82 -2.16 -1.34
N GLY A 89 19.89 -1.44 -0.23
CA GLY A 89 19.19 -1.84 1.00
C GLY A 89 17.67 -1.89 0.86
N VAL A 90 17.09 -1.10 -0.06
CA VAL A 90 15.65 -1.11 -0.35
C VAL A 90 15.16 -2.50 -0.76
N TRP A 91 15.94 -3.30 -1.50
CA TRP A 91 15.54 -4.65 -1.86
C TRP A 91 15.20 -5.52 -0.64
N ASN A 92 16.07 -5.50 0.36
CA ASN A 92 15.87 -6.28 1.58
C ASN A 92 14.75 -5.71 2.45
N ALA A 93 14.63 -4.38 2.49
CA ALA A 93 13.55 -3.73 3.22
C ALA A 93 12.17 -4.11 2.65
N LEU A 94 11.98 -4.03 1.34
CA LEU A 94 10.71 -4.38 0.69
C LEU A 94 10.32 -5.85 0.91
N LYS A 95 11.28 -6.76 0.98
CA LYS A 95 11.02 -8.18 1.32
C LYS A 95 10.42 -8.37 2.72
N VAL A 96 10.54 -7.38 3.59
CA VAL A 96 9.99 -7.41 4.96
C VAL A 96 8.74 -6.52 5.07
N THR A 97 8.82 -5.28 4.59
CA THR A 97 7.70 -4.33 4.67
C THR A 97 6.48 -4.80 3.90
N ASP A 98 6.71 -5.38 2.72
CA ASP A 98 5.66 -5.81 1.79
C ASP A 98 5.50 -7.35 1.74
N GLN A 99 5.97 -8.04 2.79
CA GLN A 99 5.80 -9.50 2.92
C GLN A 99 4.33 -9.89 2.87
N ASP A 100 4.02 -10.88 2.03
CA ASP A 100 2.68 -11.47 1.97
C ASP A 100 2.33 -12.13 3.31
N PRO A 101 1.25 -11.70 3.98
CA PRO A 101 0.82 -12.29 5.24
C PRO A 101 0.40 -13.76 5.11
N ALA A 102 0.00 -14.21 3.91
CA ALA A 102 -0.39 -15.59 3.64
C ALA A 102 0.81 -16.47 3.23
N ASN A 103 1.92 -15.88 2.78
CA ASN A 103 3.12 -16.61 2.35
C ASN A 103 4.40 -15.81 2.62
N SER A 104 5.08 -16.10 3.71
CA SER A 104 6.28 -15.38 4.13
C SER A 104 7.46 -15.42 3.14
N ASN A 105 7.43 -16.28 2.13
CA ASN A 105 8.42 -16.31 1.05
C ASN A 105 8.12 -15.32 -0.09
N ASN A 106 6.98 -14.65 -0.05
CA ASN A 106 6.51 -13.75 -1.09
C ASN A 106 6.39 -12.30 -0.59
N VAL A 107 6.30 -11.38 -1.54
CA VAL A 107 5.85 -9.99 -1.36
C VAL A 107 4.52 -9.80 -2.08
N ILE A 108 3.73 -8.80 -1.66
CA ILE A 108 2.54 -8.34 -2.38
C ILE A 108 2.94 -7.17 -3.27
N LEU A 109 2.70 -7.30 -4.57
CA LEU A 109 2.93 -6.24 -5.56
C LEU A 109 1.83 -5.19 -5.48
N VAL A 110 2.18 -3.90 -5.51
CA VAL A 110 1.24 -2.83 -5.13
C VAL A 110 0.07 -2.70 -6.11
N TYR A 111 0.32 -2.57 -7.41
CA TYR A 111 -0.74 -2.31 -8.39
C TYR A 111 -1.43 -3.58 -8.89
N SER A 112 -0.68 -4.67 -9.03
CA SER A 112 -1.24 -5.95 -9.46
C SER A 112 -1.91 -6.72 -8.32
N GLY A 113 -1.53 -6.49 -7.07
CA GLY A 113 -1.99 -7.25 -5.90
C GLY A 113 -1.47 -8.70 -5.88
N ARG A 114 -0.58 -9.04 -6.80
CA ARG A 114 -0.06 -10.41 -6.95
C ARG A 114 0.93 -10.73 -5.84
N SER A 115 0.81 -11.92 -5.26
CA SER A 115 1.81 -12.53 -4.40
C SER A 115 2.93 -13.11 -5.23
N GLN A 116 4.16 -12.62 -5.06
CA GLN A 116 5.31 -13.04 -5.86
C GLN A 116 6.52 -13.33 -5.00
N SER A 117 7.31 -14.33 -5.40
CA SER A 117 8.50 -14.76 -4.65
C SER A 117 9.46 -13.61 -4.38
N LYS A 118 9.94 -13.51 -3.14
CA LYS A 118 11.01 -12.58 -2.74
C LYS A 118 12.29 -12.74 -3.54
N SER A 119 12.54 -13.93 -4.11
CA SER A 119 13.74 -14.22 -4.88
C SER A 119 13.70 -13.75 -6.33
N THR A 120 12.52 -13.37 -6.86
CA THR A 120 12.37 -12.87 -8.23
C THR A 120 12.43 -11.35 -8.30
N ASN A 121 13.24 -10.73 -7.46
CA ASN A 121 13.52 -9.30 -7.55
C ASN A 121 14.61 -9.04 -8.60
N GLY A 122 14.35 -8.13 -9.52
CA GLY A 122 15.32 -7.84 -10.58
C GLY A 122 14.82 -6.85 -11.62
N GLY A 123 15.22 -7.04 -12.87
CA GLY A 123 14.84 -6.19 -14.01
C GLY A 123 14.30 -6.99 -15.20
N GLY A 124 14.14 -8.29 -15.07
CA GLY A 124 13.55 -9.15 -16.10
C GLY A 124 12.03 -9.01 -16.14
N VAL A 125 11.43 -9.35 -17.28
CA VAL A 125 9.98 -9.22 -17.53
C VAL A 125 9.09 -9.97 -16.52
N ASN A 126 9.62 -11.01 -15.89
CA ASN A 126 8.90 -11.79 -14.87
C ASN A 126 9.35 -11.46 -13.45
N ASP A 127 10.17 -10.44 -13.28
CA ASP A 127 10.64 -10.00 -11.98
C ASP A 127 9.71 -8.93 -11.38
N TRP A 128 9.88 -8.68 -10.09
CA TRP A 128 9.40 -7.45 -9.47
C TRP A 128 10.59 -6.51 -9.21
N ASN A 129 10.32 -5.21 -9.28
CA ASN A 129 11.32 -4.18 -9.01
C ASN A 129 10.81 -3.14 -7.98
N ARG A 130 11.63 -2.11 -7.76
CA ARG A 130 11.34 -1.02 -6.81
C ARG A 130 10.54 0.06 -7.52
N GLU A 131 9.22 0.04 -7.32
CA GLU A 131 8.33 1.11 -7.75
C GLU A 131 8.54 2.35 -6.88
N HIS A 132 8.76 3.49 -7.52
CA HIS A 132 8.71 4.80 -6.90
C HIS A 132 7.31 5.39 -7.10
N VAL A 133 6.42 5.26 -6.12
CA VAL A 133 5.05 5.78 -6.22
C VAL A 133 5.05 7.29 -6.48
N TRP A 134 5.86 8.05 -5.78
CA TRP A 134 6.28 9.38 -6.28
C TRP A 134 7.34 9.18 -7.35
N ALA A 135 7.00 9.44 -8.61
CA ALA A 135 7.92 9.22 -9.72
C ALA A 135 9.22 10.03 -9.53
N LYS A 136 10.36 9.35 -9.55
CA LYS A 136 11.67 9.95 -9.28
C LYS A 136 12.08 11.07 -10.25
N SER A 137 11.44 11.13 -11.41
CA SER A 137 11.59 12.24 -12.37
C SER A 137 10.85 13.51 -11.93
N HIS A 138 9.83 13.39 -11.07
CA HIS A 138 9.13 14.54 -10.52
C HIS A 138 9.94 15.10 -9.34
N GLY A 139 10.75 16.11 -9.62
CA GLY A 139 11.74 16.68 -8.72
C GLY A 139 13.17 16.16 -8.93
N ASP A 140 13.37 15.28 -9.94
CA ASP A 140 14.67 14.79 -10.45
C ASP A 140 15.63 14.28 -9.36
N PHE A 141 15.10 13.61 -8.33
CA PHE A 141 15.90 13.09 -7.21
C PHE A 141 16.56 11.73 -7.51
N GLY A 142 16.19 11.06 -8.58
CA GLY A 142 16.77 9.78 -9.00
C GLY A 142 16.67 8.69 -7.94
N THR A 143 17.79 8.02 -7.67
CA THR A 143 17.91 6.95 -6.67
C THR A 143 18.86 7.33 -5.54
N ALA A 144 19.17 8.61 -5.40
CA ALA A 144 20.01 9.11 -4.33
C ALA A 144 19.34 8.90 -2.96
N THR A 145 20.15 8.67 -1.94
CA THR A 145 19.69 8.48 -0.57
C THR A 145 18.88 9.68 -0.09
N GLY A 146 17.69 9.43 0.38
CA GLY A 146 16.69 10.44 0.71
C GLY A 146 15.39 10.13 -0.03
N PRO A 147 14.80 11.04 -0.81
CA PRO A 147 13.54 10.77 -1.52
C PRO A 147 13.64 9.57 -2.46
N GLY A 148 14.80 9.30 -3.07
CA GLY A 148 15.00 8.14 -3.95
C GLY A 148 15.08 6.79 -3.25
N THR A 149 15.11 6.77 -1.92
CA THR A 149 15.24 5.53 -1.12
C THR A 149 14.27 5.46 0.06
N ASP A 150 13.31 6.38 0.12
CA ASP A 150 12.35 6.44 1.22
C ASP A 150 11.33 5.30 1.11
N LEU A 151 11.31 4.44 2.11
CA LEU A 151 10.46 3.25 2.14
C LEU A 151 8.97 3.58 2.21
N HIS A 152 8.60 4.77 2.67
CA HIS A 152 7.19 5.15 2.75
C HIS A 152 6.51 5.30 1.38
N HIS A 153 7.28 5.48 0.29
CA HIS A 153 6.73 5.50 -1.06
C HIS A 153 7.32 4.44 -2.00
N LEU A 154 8.32 3.68 -1.57
CA LEU A 154 8.88 2.57 -2.36
C LEU A 154 8.09 1.29 -2.12
N ARG A 155 7.66 0.64 -3.21
CA ARG A 155 6.88 -0.60 -3.17
C ARG A 155 7.42 -1.64 -4.17
N PRO A 156 7.27 -2.93 -3.93
CA PRO A 156 7.51 -3.93 -4.97
C PRO A 156 6.39 -3.87 -6.01
N GLU A 157 6.75 -3.88 -7.28
CA GLU A 157 5.79 -4.02 -8.38
C GLU A 157 6.41 -4.79 -9.54
N ASP A 158 5.56 -5.45 -10.32
CA ASP A 158 5.92 -6.12 -11.56
C ASP A 158 6.63 -5.16 -12.52
N VAL A 159 7.69 -5.63 -13.15
CA VAL A 159 8.52 -4.80 -14.03
C VAL A 159 7.72 -4.22 -15.19
N THR A 160 6.81 -5.01 -15.76
CA THR A 160 5.96 -4.58 -16.90
C THR A 160 4.91 -3.56 -16.46
N VAL A 161 4.27 -3.80 -15.32
CA VAL A 161 3.29 -2.88 -14.74
C VAL A 161 3.95 -1.57 -14.32
N ASN A 162 5.10 -1.64 -13.65
CA ASN A 162 5.90 -0.46 -13.29
C ASN A 162 6.30 0.36 -14.53
N SER A 163 6.71 -0.32 -15.62
CA SER A 163 7.00 0.34 -16.89
C SER A 163 5.76 0.99 -17.51
N THR A 164 4.59 0.36 -17.39
CA THR A 164 3.31 0.90 -17.88
C THR A 164 2.89 2.14 -17.09
N ARG A 165 3.06 2.11 -15.76
CA ARG A 165 2.85 3.28 -14.91
C ARG A 165 3.83 4.40 -15.29
N GLY A 166 5.11 4.09 -15.51
CA GLY A 166 6.13 5.05 -15.92
C GLY A 166 6.33 6.16 -14.89
N ASN A 167 6.17 7.39 -15.34
CA ASN A 167 6.24 8.59 -14.48
C ASN A 167 4.94 9.40 -14.49
N LYS A 168 3.82 8.75 -14.79
CA LYS A 168 2.51 9.41 -14.83
C LYS A 168 2.07 9.86 -13.45
N ASP A 169 1.27 10.90 -13.42
CA ASP A 169 0.53 11.31 -12.25
C ASP A 169 -0.60 10.30 -11.92
N PHE A 170 -1.32 10.50 -10.83
CA PHE A 170 -2.44 9.67 -10.46
C PHE A 170 -3.77 10.42 -10.62
N ASP A 171 -4.67 9.83 -11.39
CA ASP A 171 -6.03 10.30 -11.64
C ASP A 171 -6.94 9.11 -11.95
N LYS A 172 -8.22 9.34 -12.16
CA LYS A 172 -9.22 8.33 -12.49
C LYS A 172 -9.30 8.10 -14.00
N GLY A 173 -9.53 6.86 -14.38
CA GLY A 173 -9.90 6.49 -15.74
C GLY A 173 -8.78 5.88 -16.57
N GLY A 174 -9.03 5.84 -17.88
CA GLY A 174 -8.15 5.22 -18.84
C GLY A 174 -8.58 3.80 -19.24
N SER A 175 -7.65 3.06 -19.85
CA SER A 175 -7.83 1.67 -20.26
C SER A 175 -7.31 0.71 -19.20
N PRO A 176 -7.89 -0.49 -19.07
CA PRO A 176 -7.40 -1.50 -18.13
C PRO A 176 -5.94 -1.87 -18.39
N VAL A 177 -5.16 -2.01 -17.32
CA VAL A 177 -3.79 -2.53 -17.36
C VAL A 177 -3.85 -4.05 -17.33
N SER A 178 -3.32 -4.73 -18.37
CA SER A 178 -3.51 -6.17 -18.59
C SER A 178 -2.97 -7.04 -17.44
N GLU A 179 -1.85 -6.66 -16.82
CA GLU A 179 -1.19 -7.44 -15.77
C GLU A 179 -1.49 -6.93 -14.36
N ALA A 180 -2.34 -5.89 -14.24
CA ALA A 180 -2.76 -5.31 -12.97
C ALA A 180 -4.28 -5.10 -12.96
N SER A 181 -5.02 -6.20 -12.78
CA SER A 181 -6.48 -6.18 -12.79
C SER A 181 -7.06 -5.15 -11.80
N GLY A 182 -7.97 -4.32 -12.28
CA GLY A 182 -8.57 -3.22 -11.51
C GLY A 182 -7.75 -1.94 -11.50
N SER A 183 -6.56 -1.94 -12.12
CA SER A 183 -5.79 -0.72 -12.42
C SER A 183 -6.05 -0.26 -13.85
N PHE A 184 -5.99 1.05 -14.08
CA PHE A 184 -6.25 1.68 -15.37
C PHE A 184 -5.16 2.70 -15.69
N THR A 185 -4.96 3.00 -16.97
CA THR A 185 -4.00 4.02 -17.41
C THR A 185 -4.43 4.66 -18.72
N ASP A 186 -4.10 5.91 -18.88
CA ASP A 186 -4.19 6.65 -20.12
C ASP A 186 -2.85 7.29 -20.50
N SER A 187 -2.85 8.39 -21.26
CA SER A 187 -1.62 9.02 -21.74
C SER A 187 -0.85 9.75 -20.63
N ASP A 188 -1.49 10.20 -19.57
CA ASP A 188 -0.93 11.11 -18.58
C ASP A 188 -1.19 10.73 -17.12
N SER A 189 -2.01 9.70 -16.87
CA SER A 189 -2.33 9.27 -15.53
C SER A 189 -2.38 7.75 -15.36
N PHE A 190 -2.38 7.34 -14.10
CA PHE A 190 -2.54 5.96 -13.66
C PHE A 190 -3.54 5.89 -12.50
N GLU A 191 -4.53 5.02 -12.62
CA GLU A 191 -5.48 4.72 -11.57
C GLU A 191 -5.17 3.34 -10.99
N PRO A 192 -4.74 3.22 -9.73
CA PRO A 192 -4.48 1.93 -9.10
C PRO A 192 -5.78 1.20 -8.75
N ARG A 193 -5.70 -0.12 -8.55
CA ARG A 193 -6.83 -0.93 -8.06
C ARG A 193 -7.40 -0.36 -6.75
N ASN A 194 -8.69 -0.56 -6.52
CA ASN A 194 -9.40 0.06 -5.39
C ASN A 194 -8.76 -0.21 -4.01
N ALA A 195 -8.19 -1.40 -3.82
CA ALA A 195 -7.63 -1.83 -2.53
C ALA A 195 -6.26 -1.21 -2.19
N VAL A 196 -5.76 -0.26 -2.98
CA VAL A 196 -4.50 0.47 -2.71
C VAL A 196 -4.59 1.94 -3.12
N LYS A 197 -5.78 2.44 -3.39
CA LYS A 197 -5.98 3.85 -3.72
C LYS A 197 -5.59 4.75 -2.56
N GLY A 198 -6.03 4.39 -1.36
CA GLY A 198 -5.68 5.08 -0.13
C GLY A 198 -4.20 4.99 0.18
N ASP A 199 -3.60 3.78 0.06
CA ASP A 199 -2.16 3.59 0.22
C ASP A 199 -1.36 4.56 -0.66
N VAL A 200 -1.68 4.59 -1.97
CA VAL A 200 -1.01 5.48 -2.93
C VAL A 200 -1.18 6.95 -2.53
N ALA A 201 -2.40 7.36 -2.17
CA ALA A 201 -2.66 8.73 -1.74
C ALA A 201 -1.79 9.09 -0.52
N ARG A 202 -1.80 8.28 0.52
CA ARG A 202 -1.04 8.51 1.75
C ARG A 202 0.48 8.49 1.55
N MET A 203 0.99 7.70 0.60
CA MET A 203 2.40 7.73 0.23
C MET A 203 2.79 9.07 -0.41
N LEU A 204 1.99 9.58 -1.33
CA LEU A 204 2.26 10.85 -2.01
C LEU A 204 2.14 12.05 -1.06
N LEU A 205 1.10 12.04 -0.23
CA LEU A 205 0.90 13.09 0.79
C LEU A 205 2.04 13.10 1.82
N TYR A 206 2.55 11.94 2.22
CA TYR A 206 3.75 11.83 3.05
C TYR A 206 4.96 12.48 2.36
N MET A 207 5.21 12.17 1.09
CA MET A 207 6.35 12.73 0.36
C MET A 207 6.30 14.25 0.32
N ALA A 208 5.13 14.84 0.08
CA ALA A 208 4.92 16.29 0.07
C ALA A 208 5.07 16.96 1.44
N VAL A 209 4.96 16.22 2.53
CA VAL A 209 5.22 16.73 3.89
C VAL A 209 6.67 16.49 4.29
N ARG A 210 7.22 15.31 3.95
CA ARG A 210 8.59 14.94 4.33
C ARG A 210 9.63 15.76 3.57
N TYR A 211 9.41 16.08 2.32
CA TYR A 211 10.35 16.76 1.44
C TYR A 211 9.80 18.13 1.02
N ASP A 212 9.78 19.07 1.96
CA ASP A 212 9.28 20.44 1.79
C ASP A 212 10.38 21.47 1.47
N GLY A 213 11.51 21.01 0.91
CA GLY A 213 12.60 21.86 0.41
C GLY A 213 13.58 22.38 1.48
N GLY A 214 13.30 22.16 2.75
CA GLY A 214 14.11 22.74 3.83
C GLY A 214 15.40 21.99 4.18
N ASP A 215 15.64 20.80 3.62
CA ASP A 215 16.70 19.87 4.03
C ASP A 215 17.66 19.47 2.89
N GLY A 216 17.70 20.25 1.81
CA GLY A 216 18.60 20.06 0.67
C GLY A 216 18.05 19.11 -0.40
N PHE A 217 16.81 18.68 -0.28
CA PHE A 217 16.07 17.96 -1.33
C PHE A 217 15.14 18.90 -2.09
N ALA A 218 14.60 18.44 -3.22
CA ALA A 218 13.57 19.18 -3.94
C ALA A 218 12.34 19.38 -3.03
N ASP A 219 11.70 20.53 -3.18
CA ASP A 219 10.42 20.84 -2.54
C ASP A 219 9.30 20.09 -3.29
N LEU A 220 8.86 18.97 -2.72
CA LEU A 220 7.85 18.11 -3.33
C LEU A 220 6.45 18.59 -2.95
N GLU A 221 5.65 18.98 -3.93
CA GLU A 221 4.35 19.58 -3.70
C GLU A 221 3.20 18.80 -4.36
N MET A 222 2.07 18.77 -3.69
CA MET A 222 0.82 18.29 -4.28
C MET A 222 0.15 19.40 -5.09
N ASN A 223 -0.36 19.05 -6.29
CA ASN A 223 -1.21 19.95 -7.06
C ASN A 223 -2.44 19.22 -7.62
N ASP A 224 -3.34 19.96 -8.25
CA ASP A 224 -4.55 19.37 -8.84
C ASP A 224 -4.45 19.25 -10.37
N LYS A 225 -3.28 18.80 -10.86
CA LYS A 225 -2.98 18.64 -12.27
C LYS A 225 -2.39 17.26 -12.56
N VAL A 226 -2.40 16.87 -13.82
CA VAL A 226 -1.62 15.78 -14.41
C VAL A 226 -0.61 16.36 -15.41
N ASN A 227 0.28 15.55 -15.96
CA ASN A 227 1.37 15.99 -16.84
C ASN A 227 2.37 16.96 -16.16
N ASN A 228 2.69 16.70 -14.89
CA ASN A 228 3.64 17.50 -14.14
C ASN A 228 5.08 17.44 -14.69
N GLY A 229 5.39 16.44 -15.51
CA GLY A 229 6.70 16.31 -16.18
C GLY A 229 7.82 16.10 -15.17
N SER A 230 8.84 16.99 -15.20
CA SER A 230 9.95 16.98 -14.24
C SER A 230 9.76 17.95 -13.07
N ALA A 231 8.64 18.67 -13.01
CA ALA A 231 8.34 19.53 -11.87
C ALA A 231 8.31 18.69 -10.58
N PRO A 232 8.74 19.22 -9.43
CA PRO A 232 8.67 18.53 -8.15
C PRO A 232 7.22 18.51 -7.60
N ALA A 233 6.28 18.06 -8.42
CA ALA A 233 4.88 18.06 -8.11
C ALA A 233 4.23 16.74 -8.56
N MET A 234 3.18 16.33 -7.83
CA MET A 234 2.40 15.15 -8.14
C MET A 234 0.91 15.49 -8.02
N GLY A 235 0.10 15.02 -8.95
CA GLY A 235 -1.34 15.15 -8.95
C GLY A 235 -2.03 13.79 -8.97
N ARG A 236 -3.35 13.77 -8.83
CA ARG A 236 -4.29 14.88 -8.66
C ARG A 236 -4.72 14.99 -7.21
N LEU A 237 -4.43 16.06 -6.54
CA LEU A 237 -4.72 16.21 -5.10
C LEU A 237 -6.20 15.95 -4.76
N SER A 238 -7.14 16.51 -5.53
CA SER A 238 -8.58 16.29 -5.28
C SER A 238 -9.00 14.82 -5.39
N VAL A 239 -8.38 14.06 -6.28
CA VAL A 239 -8.61 12.62 -6.45
C VAL A 239 -7.97 11.82 -5.31
N LEU A 240 -6.74 12.17 -4.95
CA LEU A 240 -6.01 11.51 -3.86
C LEU A 240 -6.70 11.70 -2.51
N LYS A 241 -7.27 12.87 -2.23
CA LYS A 241 -8.12 13.10 -1.05
C LYS A 241 -9.34 12.18 -1.03
N GLN A 242 -10.02 12.01 -2.18
CA GLN A 242 -11.14 11.07 -2.28
C GLN A 242 -10.69 9.62 -2.04
N TRP A 243 -9.53 9.22 -2.56
CA TRP A 243 -9.00 7.87 -2.39
C TRP A 243 -8.61 7.59 -0.93
N ASN A 244 -8.04 8.55 -0.24
CA ASN A 244 -7.76 8.43 1.21
C ASN A 244 -9.02 8.13 2.03
N LEU A 245 -10.18 8.73 1.66
CA LEU A 245 -11.45 8.47 2.32
C LEU A 245 -12.10 7.14 1.88
N GLN A 246 -11.92 6.74 0.62
CA GLN A 246 -12.53 5.53 0.06
C GLN A 246 -11.84 4.24 0.50
N ASP A 247 -10.56 4.32 0.77
CA ASP A 247 -9.69 3.21 1.11
C ASP A 247 -8.89 3.57 2.38
N PRO A 248 -9.51 3.45 3.57
CA PRO A 248 -8.86 3.78 4.83
C PRO A 248 -7.72 2.81 5.14
N PRO A 249 -6.75 3.20 6.00
CA PRO A 249 -5.60 2.37 6.35
C PRO A 249 -6.01 0.98 6.84
N ASP A 250 -5.54 -0.05 6.16
CA ASP A 250 -5.77 -1.44 6.55
C ASP A 250 -4.64 -2.01 7.44
N ALA A 251 -4.80 -3.23 7.89
CA ALA A 251 -3.81 -3.88 8.76
C ALA A 251 -2.45 -4.12 8.06
N PHE A 252 -2.44 -4.27 6.72
CA PHE A 252 -1.20 -4.43 5.96
C PHE A 252 -0.42 -3.12 5.92
N GLU A 253 -1.09 -2.01 5.64
CA GLU A 253 -0.51 -0.69 5.60
C GLU A 253 -0.01 -0.24 6.99
N GLN A 254 -0.82 -0.46 8.04
CA GLN A 254 -0.43 -0.18 9.43
C GLN A 254 0.80 -0.99 9.86
N ARG A 255 0.83 -2.30 9.55
CA ARG A 255 2.00 -3.15 9.80
C ARG A 255 3.24 -2.62 9.05
N ARG A 256 3.07 -2.23 7.79
CA ARG A 256 4.14 -1.68 6.97
C ARG A 256 4.73 -0.42 7.60
N ASN A 257 3.89 0.52 8.03
CA ASN A 257 4.28 1.74 8.73
C ASN A 257 5.07 1.43 10.01
N GLN A 258 4.59 0.46 10.80
CA GLN A 258 5.26 0.02 12.02
C GLN A 258 6.63 -0.60 11.75
N VAL A 259 6.75 -1.48 10.76
CA VAL A 259 8.04 -2.11 10.39
C VAL A 259 9.06 -1.08 9.90
N ILE A 260 8.64 -0.08 9.13
CA ILE A 260 9.51 1.02 8.70
C ILE A 260 10.01 1.80 9.91
N TYR A 261 9.14 2.08 10.87
CA TYR A 261 9.48 2.77 12.10
C TYR A 261 10.45 1.96 12.97
N ASP A 262 10.13 0.71 13.28
CA ASP A 262 10.91 -0.09 14.23
C ASP A 262 12.28 -0.50 13.69
N THR A 263 12.38 -0.75 12.38
CA THR A 263 13.50 -1.50 11.82
C THR A 263 14.39 -0.65 10.89
N TYR A 264 13.80 0.29 10.15
CA TYR A 264 14.53 0.92 9.04
C TYR A 264 14.74 2.42 9.17
N GLN A 265 13.67 3.19 9.16
CA GLN A 265 13.77 4.65 9.04
C GLN A 265 13.53 5.39 10.35
N HIS A 266 12.89 4.78 11.33
CA HIS A 266 12.54 5.35 12.63
C HIS A 266 11.65 6.59 12.53
N ASN A 267 10.94 6.73 11.41
CA ASN A 267 9.85 7.68 11.24
C ASN A 267 8.60 6.97 10.75
N ARG A 268 7.46 7.64 10.83
CA ARG A 268 6.14 7.12 10.50
C ARG A 268 5.51 7.94 9.39
N ASN A 269 4.62 7.33 8.61
CA ASN A 269 3.73 8.08 7.73
C ASN A 269 2.52 8.56 8.56
N PRO A 270 2.38 9.89 8.80
CA PRO A 270 1.32 10.42 9.63
C PRO A 270 -0.09 10.18 9.06
N PHE A 271 -0.22 10.02 7.76
CA PHE A 271 -1.52 9.82 7.12
C PHE A 271 -2.02 8.37 7.18
N ILE A 272 -1.17 7.42 7.60
CA ILE A 272 -1.57 6.06 7.96
C ILE A 272 -2.09 6.03 9.41
N ASP A 273 -1.41 6.75 10.31
CA ASP A 273 -1.78 6.82 11.71
C ASP A 273 -2.99 7.75 11.95
N HIS A 274 -3.07 8.87 11.20
CA HIS A 274 -4.08 9.93 11.28
C HIS A 274 -4.56 10.34 9.87
N PRO A 275 -5.34 9.49 9.18
CA PRO A 275 -5.80 9.77 7.82
C PRO A 275 -6.69 11.03 7.70
N GLU A 276 -7.33 11.47 8.80
CA GLU A 276 -8.12 12.69 8.89
C GLU A 276 -7.28 13.98 8.76
N TRP A 277 -5.98 13.92 8.99
CA TRP A 277 -5.11 15.09 8.84
C TRP A 277 -4.89 15.49 7.38
N VAL A 278 -5.23 14.63 6.44
CA VAL A 278 -5.22 14.98 5.01
C VAL A 278 -6.14 16.18 4.76
N ASP A 279 -7.40 16.11 5.20
CA ASP A 279 -8.35 17.22 5.06
C ASP A 279 -8.03 18.40 5.96
N SER A 280 -7.22 18.19 7.00
CA SER A 280 -6.78 19.26 7.90
C SER A 280 -5.63 20.09 7.31
N ILE A 281 -4.92 19.59 6.31
CA ILE A 281 -3.77 20.26 5.66
C ILE A 281 -4.18 20.88 4.31
N TRP A 282 -4.89 20.11 3.47
CA TRP A 282 -5.25 20.49 2.09
C TRP A 282 -6.77 20.80 1.93
#